data_3cc6b9d1178531a01e8f20c5270c0d5c
#
_entry.id   3cc6b9d1178531a01e8f20c5270c0d5c
#
_cell.length_a   1.000
_cell.length_b   1.000
_cell.length_c   1.000
_cell.angle_alpha   90.00
_cell.angle_beta   90.00
_cell.angle_gamma   90.00
#
_symmetry.space_group_name_H-M   'P 1'
#
loop_
_entity.id
_entity.type
_entity.pdbx_description
1 polymer ?
#
loop_
_entity_poly.entity_id
_entity_poly.type
_entity_poly.pdbx_seq_one_letter_code
_entity_poly.pdbx_strand_id
1 'polypeptide(L)'
;LPQANCGGCGFPGCSAFADACVKSTSLDGKFCPVGGQSVMDKVGQILGIDASVTEPKVAVVRCNGTCDNSPRVNLYDGAISCKIANATSGGETLCSYGCLGCGDCVEACQFDAIHMNPDTGLPEVDEDKCTACGACVKACPRVIIELRPKGKNNRRIFVSCVNKDKG
;
A
#
# COMPACT_ATOMS: atom_id res chain seq x y z
N LEU A 1 -8.01 -20.20 -0.59
CA LEU A 1 -7.36 -18.95 -0.17
C LEU A 1 -5.83 -19.11 -0.13
N PRO A 2 -5.04 -18.03 -0.38
CA PRO A 2 -3.58 -18.09 -0.50
C PRO A 2 -2.82 -18.36 0.80
N GLN A 3 -3.47 -18.30 1.96
CA GLN A 3 -2.89 -18.50 3.30
C GLN A 3 -1.82 -17.47 3.71
N ALA A 4 -1.74 -16.33 3.02
CA ALA A 4 -0.78 -15.27 3.30
C ALA A 4 -1.03 -14.52 4.64
N ASN A 5 -2.23 -14.65 5.21
CA ASN A 5 -2.67 -14.01 6.47
C ASN A 5 -2.34 -12.52 6.58
N CYS A 6 -2.25 -11.82 5.42
CA CYS A 6 -1.78 -10.44 5.30
C CYS A 6 -2.77 -9.38 5.86
N GLY A 7 -4.01 -9.75 6.17
CA GLY A 7 -5.04 -8.84 6.66
C GLY A 7 -5.56 -7.81 5.62
N GLY A 8 -5.12 -7.89 4.36
CA GLY A 8 -5.51 -6.96 3.29
C GLY A 8 -7.00 -7.00 2.92
N CYS A 9 -7.67 -8.10 3.24
CA CYS A 9 -9.13 -8.25 3.10
C CYS A 9 -9.93 -7.64 4.27
N GLY A 10 -9.27 -7.07 5.27
CA GLY A 10 -9.91 -6.52 6.48
C GLY A 10 -10.15 -7.52 7.60
N PHE A 11 -9.79 -8.80 7.42
CA PHE A 11 -9.94 -9.85 8.41
C PHE A 11 -8.58 -10.24 9.02
N PRO A 12 -8.52 -10.72 10.27
CA PRO A 12 -7.25 -11.01 10.96
C PRO A 12 -6.49 -12.24 10.41
N GLY A 13 -7.00 -12.88 9.36
CA GLY A 13 -6.35 -14.00 8.69
C GLY A 13 -7.26 -14.67 7.67
N CYS A 14 -6.70 -15.60 6.90
CA CYS A 14 -7.43 -16.30 5.83
C CYS A 14 -8.57 -17.18 6.37
N SER A 15 -8.43 -17.77 7.55
CA SER A 15 -9.51 -18.54 8.20
C SER A 15 -10.69 -17.66 8.55
N ALA A 16 -10.46 -16.51 9.20
CA ALA A 16 -11.53 -15.59 9.56
C ALA A 16 -12.25 -15.02 8.33
N PHE A 17 -11.53 -14.77 7.23
CA PHE A 17 -12.12 -14.39 5.96
C PHE A 17 -12.99 -15.52 5.38
N ALA A 18 -12.51 -16.77 5.42
CA ALA A 18 -13.27 -17.93 4.95
C ALA A 18 -14.58 -18.10 5.74
N ASP A 19 -14.50 -18.02 7.08
CA ASP A 19 -15.68 -18.09 7.95
C ASP A 19 -16.69 -17.00 7.65
N ALA A 20 -16.21 -15.78 7.38
CA ALA A 20 -17.07 -14.67 7.00
C ALA A 20 -17.73 -14.87 5.63
N CYS A 21 -17.05 -15.52 4.67
CA CYS A 21 -17.63 -15.86 3.38
C CYS A 21 -18.71 -16.94 3.54
N VAL A 22 -18.45 -17.99 4.31
CA VAL A 22 -19.42 -19.10 4.55
C VAL A 22 -20.68 -18.61 5.24
N LYS A 23 -20.56 -17.69 6.20
CA LYS A 23 -21.71 -17.13 6.93
C LYS A 23 -22.51 -16.09 6.13
N SER A 24 -22.02 -15.68 4.98
CA SER A 24 -22.65 -14.65 4.16
C SER A 24 -23.50 -15.23 3.06
N THR A 25 -24.58 -14.54 2.74
CA THR A 25 -25.42 -14.80 1.57
C THR A 25 -24.92 -14.11 0.28
N SER A 26 -23.96 -13.19 0.41
CA SER A 26 -23.34 -12.45 -0.69
C SER A 26 -21.84 -12.25 -0.44
N LEU A 27 -21.04 -12.18 -1.51
CA LEU A 27 -19.61 -11.85 -1.48
C LEU A 27 -19.35 -10.35 -1.67
N ASP A 28 -20.39 -9.51 -1.72
CA ASP A 28 -20.22 -8.06 -1.86
C ASP A 28 -19.39 -7.47 -0.74
N GLY A 29 -18.42 -6.64 -1.11
CA GLY A 29 -17.48 -6.05 -0.17
C GLY A 29 -16.43 -7.00 0.43
N LYS A 30 -16.46 -8.29 0.06
CA LYS A 30 -15.46 -9.29 0.47
C LYS A 30 -14.56 -9.62 -0.71
N PHE A 31 -13.31 -9.25 -0.59
CA PHE A 31 -12.31 -9.48 -1.64
C PHE A 31 -10.96 -9.86 -1.04
N CYS A 32 -10.33 -10.88 -1.61
CA CYS A 32 -8.97 -11.26 -1.23
C CYS A 32 -7.98 -10.60 -2.20
N PRO A 33 -7.22 -9.56 -1.79
CA PRO A 33 -6.33 -8.85 -2.69
C PRO A 33 -5.18 -9.72 -3.21
N VAL A 34 -4.67 -10.62 -2.39
CA VAL A 34 -3.58 -11.54 -2.76
C VAL A 34 -4.05 -12.63 -3.72
N GLY A 35 -5.26 -13.16 -3.49
CA GLY A 35 -5.83 -14.20 -4.35
C GLY A 35 -6.44 -13.66 -5.65
N GLY A 36 -6.76 -12.39 -5.69
CA GLY A 36 -7.38 -11.75 -6.84
C GLY A 36 -8.75 -12.35 -7.21
N GLN A 37 -9.21 -11.99 -8.40
CA GLN A 37 -10.51 -12.44 -8.91
C GLN A 37 -10.58 -13.97 -9.05
N SER A 38 -9.49 -14.60 -9.49
CA SER A 38 -9.46 -16.05 -9.70
C SER A 38 -9.75 -16.89 -8.44
N VAL A 39 -9.32 -16.40 -7.27
CA VAL A 39 -9.64 -17.03 -5.99
C VAL A 39 -11.07 -16.73 -5.57
N MET A 40 -11.54 -15.51 -5.82
CA MET A 40 -12.91 -15.12 -5.49
C MET A 40 -13.92 -15.91 -6.34
N ASP A 41 -13.64 -16.15 -7.61
CA ASP A 41 -14.48 -16.99 -8.50
C ASP A 41 -14.58 -18.43 -7.97
N LYS A 42 -13.46 -19.00 -7.52
CA LYS A 42 -13.47 -20.34 -6.90
C LYS A 42 -14.25 -20.37 -5.57
N VAL A 43 -14.13 -19.33 -4.77
CA VAL A 43 -14.92 -19.19 -3.52
C VAL A 43 -16.39 -19.10 -3.85
N GLY A 44 -16.76 -18.30 -4.85
CA GLY A 44 -18.14 -18.18 -5.35
C GLY A 44 -18.70 -19.50 -5.84
N GLN A 45 -17.93 -20.25 -6.63
CA GLN A 45 -18.32 -21.58 -7.12
C GLN A 45 -18.57 -22.59 -5.99
N ILE A 46 -17.71 -22.60 -4.96
CA ILE A 46 -17.85 -23.49 -3.80
C ILE A 46 -19.09 -23.15 -2.98
N LEU A 47 -19.41 -21.87 -2.83
CA LEU A 47 -20.51 -21.38 -2.02
C LEU A 47 -21.83 -21.26 -2.78
N GLY A 48 -21.80 -21.40 -4.13
CA GLY A 48 -22.98 -21.18 -4.98
C GLY A 48 -23.41 -19.71 -5.04
N ILE A 49 -22.48 -18.77 -4.89
CA ILE A 49 -22.72 -17.33 -4.84
C ILE A 49 -21.88 -16.66 -5.93
N ASP A 50 -22.47 -15.71 -6.67
CA ASP A 50 -21.72 -14.94 -7.67
C ASP A 50 -20.69 -14.02 -7.01
N ALA A 51 -19.44 -14.09 -7.50
CA ALA A 51 -18.38 -13.20 -7.08
C ALA A 51 -18.45 -11.89 -7.88
N SER A 52 -18.56 -10.75 -7.21
CA SER A 52 -18.49 -9.46 -7.87
C SER A 52 -17.10 -9.23 -8.48
N VAL A 53 -17.04 -8.71 -9.71
CA VAL A 53 -15.79 -8.38 -10.38
C VAL A 53 -15.21 -7.12 -9.74
N THR A 54 -14.03 -7.23 -9.13
CA THR A 54 -13.34 -6.11 -8.51
C THR A 54 -12.18 -5.66 -9.39
N GLU A 55 -12.11 -4.37 -9.70
CA GLU A 55 -11.01 -3.81 -10.47
C GLU A 55 -9.68 -3.98 -9.71
N PRO A 56 -8.62 -4.54 -10.36
CA PRO A 56 -7.33 -4.73 -9.71
C PRO A 56 -6.72 -3.39 -9.29
N LYS A 57 -6.20 -3.33 -8.07
CA LYS A 57 -5.55 -2.16 -7.51
C LYS A 57 -4.05 -2.37 -7.37
N VAL A 58 -3.33 -1.28 -7.19
CA VAL A 58 -1.89 -1.25 -6.90
C VAL A 58 -1.60 -0.10 -5.95
N ALA A 59 -0.55 -0.23 -5.14
CA ALA A 59 -0.07 0.86 -4.33
C ALA A 59 0.63 1.90 -5.23
N VAL A 60 0.37 3.17 -4.97
CA VAL A 60 1.06 4.30 -5.63
C VAL A 60 1.62 5.24 -4.58
N VAL A 61 2.81 5.78 -4.87
CA VAL A 61 3.50 6.74 -3.99
C VAL A 61 3.21 8.15 -4.49
N ARG A 62 2.57 8.96 -3.65
CA ARG A 62 2.22 10.34 -3.96
C ARG A 62 3.23 11.32 -3.36
N CYS A 63 4.49 11.13 -3.72
CA CYS A 63 5.56 12.03 -3.34
C CYS A 63 6.56 12.12 -4.50
N ASN A 64 6.95 13.33 -4.84
CA ASN A 64 8.01 13.65 -5.80
C ASN A 64 9.14 14.44 -5.12
N GLY A 65 9.25 14.31 -3.80
CA GLY A 65 10.31 14.92 -2.99
C GLY A 65 11.60 14.10 -3.06
N THR A 66 12.20 14.03 -4.25
CA THR A 66 13.52 13.44 -4.48
C THR A 66 14.59 14.25 -3.74
N CYS A 67 15.81 13.74 -3.67
CA CYS A 67 16.93 14.47 -3.08
C CYS A 67 17.14 15.87 -3.70
N ASP A 68 16.81 16.02 -4.99
CA ASP A 68 16.89 17.30 -5.71
C ASP A 68 15.73 18.24 -5.41
N ASN A 69 14.51 17.70 -5.35
CA ASN A 69 13.27 18.48 -5.17
C ASN A 69 12.99 18.85 -3.71
N SER A 70 13.52 18.09 -2.77
CA SER A 70 13.33 18.31 -1.34
C SER A 70 14.65 18.03 -0.60
N PRO A 71 15.62 18.96 -0.66
CA PRO A 71 16.93 18.77 -0.04
C PRO A 71 16.81 18.62 1.48
N ARG A 72 17.75 17.88 2.04
CA ARG A 72 17.88 17.73 3.49
C ARG A 72 18.34 19.05 4.12
N VAL A 73 17.69 19.43 5.19
CA VAL A 73 18.03 20.63 5.99
C VAL A 73 18.51 20.28 7.38
N ASN A 74 18.24 19.05 7.83
CA ASN A 74 18.67 18.52 9.12
C ASN A 74 19.29 17.15 8.91
N LEU A 75 20.11 16.71 9.86
CA LEU A 75 20.56 15.33 10.00
C LEU A 75 19.77 14.69 11.14
N TYR A 76 19.08 13.60 10.86
CA TYR A 76 18.38 12.82 11.86
C TYR A 76 19.28 11.68 12.34
N ASP A 77 19.73 11.76 13.57
CA ASP A 77 20.56 10.74 14.25
C ASP A 77 19.72 9.98 15.29
N GLY A 78 18.68 9.30 14.82
CA GLY A 78 17.76 8.53 15.66
C GLY A 78 17.49 7.15 15.08
N ALA A 79 16.52 6.46 15.67
CA ALA A 79 16.10 5.14 15.17
C ALA A 79 15.57 5.22 13.73
N ILE A 80 16.03 4.33 12.86
CA ILE A 80 15.64 4.27 11.45
C ILE A 80 14.20 3.72 11.36
N SER A 81 13.23 4.60 11.55
CA SER A 81 11.80 4.31 11.41
C SER A 81 11.04 5.59 11.06
N CYS A 82 10.20 5.50 10.03
CA CYS A 82 9.34 6.62 9.62
C CYS A 82 8.40 7.05 10.75
N LYS A 83 7.88 6.12 11.55
CA LYS A 83 6.99 6.44 12.68
C LYS A 83 7.72 7.27 13.73
N ILE A 84 8.94 6.86 14.11
CA ILE A 84 9.74 7.55 15.13
C ILE A 84 10.20 8.91 14.60
N ALA A 85 10.78 8.95 13.40
CA ALA A 85 11.22 10.20 12.79
C ALA A 85 10.06 11.20 12.63
N ASN A 86 8.86 10.73 12.25
CA ASN A 86 7.69 11.60 12.17
C ASN A 86 7.24 12.17 13.51
N ALA A 87 7.35 11.37 14.58
CA ALA A 87 6.92 11.79 15.92
C ALA A 87 7.92 12.70 16.65
N THR A 88 9.22 12.60 16.31
CA THR A 88 10.29 13.30 17.03
C THR A 88 10.78 14.54 16.31
N SER A 89 11.24 14.41 15.06
CA SER A 89 11.90 15.50 14.33
C SER A 89 11.08 16.03 13.14
N GLY A 90 10.07 15.31 12.71
CA GLY A 90 9.36 15.61 11.47
C GLY A 90 10.13 15.29 10.19
N GLY A 91 11.32 14.64 10.31
CA GLY A 91 12.16 14.24 9.19
C GLY A 91 13.28 15.23 8.85
N GLU A 92 14.04 14.92 7.82
CA GLU A 92 15.25 15.66 7.43
C GLU A 92 15.01 16.73 6.38
N THR A 93 13.87 16.67 5.66
CA THR A 93 13.58 17.58 4.53
C THR A 93 12.62 18.70 4.93
N LEU A 94 12.64 19.79 4.15
CA LEU A 94 11.74 20.94 4.36
C LEU A 94 10.25 20.59 4.19
N CYS A 95 9.94 19.53 3.43
CA CYS A 95 8.55 19.16 3.16
C CYS A 95 7.95 18.37 4.32
N SER A 96 7.06 18.99 5.10
CA SER A 96 6.36 18.35 6.22
C SER A 96 5.40 17.22 5.79
N TYR A 97 5.07 17.12 4.50
CA TYR A 97 4.21 16.08 3.92
C TYR A 97 5.00 14.98 3.20
N GLY A 98 6.28 15.21 2.92
CA GLY A 98 7.12 14.35 2.09
C GLY A 98 7.47 13.01 2.71
N CYS A 99 8.06 12.14 1.89
CA CYS A 99 8.63 10.88 2.33
C CYS A 99 9.76 11.11 3.34
N LEU A 100 9.80 10.30 4.39
CA LEU A 100 10.84 10.35 5.43
C LEU A 100 12.07 9.48 5.08
N GLY A 101 11.95 8.60 4.10
CA GLY A 101 13.06 7.83 3.57
C GLY A 101 13.54 6.64 4.43
N CYS A 102 12.91 6.38 5.61
CA CYS A 102 13.40 5.31 6.51
C CYS A 102 13.01 3.88 6.08
N GLY A 103 12.08 3.71 5.12
CA GLY A 103 11.77 2.37 4.56
C GLY A 103 10.75 1.53 5.33
N ASP A 104 10.00 2.02 6.31
CA ASP A 104 8.97 1.24 7.03
C ASP A 104 7.95 0.59 6.08
N CYS A 105 7.67 1.21 4.92
CA CYS A 105 6.78 0.66 3.91
C CYS A 105 7.39 -0.55 3.17
N VAL A 106 8.71 -0.59 3.03
CA VAL A 106 9.46 -1.72 2.44
C VAL A 106 9.46 -2.88 3.42
N GLU A 107 9.78 -2.63 4.70
CA GLU A 107 9.77 -3.64 5.76
C GLU A 107 8.38 -4.26 5.96
N ALA A 108 7.32 -3.46 5.83
CA ALA A 108 5.95 -3.93 5.94
C ALA A 108 5.48 -4.79 4.74
N CYS A 109 6.21 -4.81 3.63
CA CYS A 109 5.80 -5.51 2.42
C CYS A 109 6.22 -6.99 2.46
N GLN A 110 5.23 -7.90 2.57
CA GLN A 110 5.47 -9.34 2.57
C GLN A 110 5.67 -9.94 1.16
N PHE A 111 5.53 -9.13 0.11
CA PHE A 111 5.54 -9.58 -1.28
C PHE A 111 6.73 -9.06 -2.07
N ASP A 112 7.67 -8.40 -1.42
CA ASP A 112 8.84 -7.77 -2.06
C ASP A 112 8.44 -6.89 -3.27
N ALA A 113 7.33 -6.18 -3.12
CA ALA A 113 6.73 -5.34 -4.16
C ALA A 113 7.05 -3.85 -4.02
N ILE A 114 7.85 -3.47 -3.03
CA ILE A 114 8.24 -2.07 -2.81
C ILE A 114 9.68 -2.03 -2.30
N HIS A 115 10.48 -1.14 -2.84
CA HIS A 115 11.89 -0.94 -2.48
C HIS A 115 12.21 0.54 -2.45
N MET A 116 13.27 0.92 -1.74
CA MET A 116 13.78 2.30 -1.75
C MET A 116 14.71 2.48 -2.95
N ASN A 117 14.41 3.46 -3.79
CA ASN A 117 15.31 3.86 -4.86
C ASN A 117 16.46 4.70 -4.27
N PRO A 118 17.73 4.28 -4.41
CA PRO A 118 18.87 4.99 -3.81
C PRO A 118 19.14 6.35 -4.46
N ASP A 119 18.78 6.54 -5.71
CA ASP A 119 19.04 7.78 -6.46
C ASP A 119 18.03 8.87 -6.07
N THR A 120 16.77 8.49 -5.89
CA THR A 120 15.69 9.43 -5.58
C THR A 120 15.39 9.56 -4.09
N GLY A 121 15.78 8.56 -3.29
CA GLY A 121 15.42 8.46 -1.87
C GLY A 121 13.95 8.13 -1.62
N LEU A 122 13.19 7.80 -2.67
CA LEU A 122 11.76 7.50 -2.60
C LEU A 122 11.47 6.01 -2.73
N PRO A 123 10.37 5.52 -2.15
CA PRO A 123 9.93 4.15 -2.38
C PRO A 123 9.31 4.01 -3.79
N GLU A 124 9.69 2.95 -4.48
CA GLU A 124 9.15 2.53 -5.77
C GLU A 124 8.38 1.22 -5.63
N VAL A 125 7.28 1.10 -6.36
CA VAL A 125 6.40 -0.07 -6.31
C VAL A 125 6.52 -0.87 -7.60
N ASP A 126 6.86 -2.15 -7.45
CA ASP A 126 6.75 -3.15 -8.51
C ASP A 126 5.27 -3.55 -8.64
N GLU A 127 4.65 -3.10 -9.73
CA GLU A 127 3.22 -3.30 -9.97
C GLU A 127 2.83 -4.74 -10.25
N ASP A 128 3.77 -5.55 -10.74
CA ASP A 128 3.53 -6.95 -11.06
C ASP A 128 3.54 -7.82 -9.80
N LYS A 129 4.38 -7.46 -8.82
CA LYS A 129 4.43 -8.13 -7.52
C LYS A 129 3.38 -7.59 -6.54
N CYS A 130 2.89 -6.37 -6.75
CA CYS A 130 1.99 -5.71 -5.81
C CYS A 130 0.61 -6.33 -5.78
N THR A 131 0.24 -6.91 -4.64
CA THR A 131 -1.07 -7.53 -4.39
C THR A 131 -2.13 -6.55 -3.87
N ALA A 132 -1.80 -5.28 -3.71
CA ALA A 132 -2.69 -4.25 -3.12
C ALA A 132 -3.19 -4.59 -1.69
N CYS A 133 -2.41 -5.30 -0.90
CA CYS A 133 -2.80 -5.68 0.46
C CYS A 133 -2.91 -4.50 1.45
N GLY A 134 -2.32 -3.34 1.13
CA GLY A 134 -2.40 -2.11 1.92
C GLY A 134 -1.45 -2.06 3.13
N ALA A 135 -0.54 -3.01 3.32
CA ALA A 135 0.42 -3.00 4.43
C ALA A 135 1.30 -1.74 4.41
N CYS A 136 1.85 -1.38 3.25
CA CYS A 136 2.66 -0.16 3.06
C CYS A 136 1.85 1.13 3.30
N VAL A 137 0.55 1.14 2.96
CA VAL A 137 -0.34 2.28 3.24
C VAL A 137 -0.48 2.51 4.75
N LYS A 138 -0.68 1.42 5.52
CA LYS A 138 -0.80 1.46 6.98
C LYS A 138 0.51 1.81 7.68
N ALA A 139 1.65 1.40 7.09
CA ALA A 139 2.98 1.66 7.65
C ALA A 139 3.40 3.12 7.50
N CYS A 140 2.90 3.84 6.48
CA CYS A 140 3.32 5.19 6.18
C CYS A 140 2.68 6.25 7.09
N PRO A 141 3.41 6.91 8.01
CA PRO A 141 2.84 7.92 8.90
C PRO A 141 2.47 9.23 8.18
N ARG A 142 3.02 9.46 6.98
CA ARG A 142 2.73 10.63 6.13
C ARG A 142 1.57 10.40 5.17
N VAL A 143 1.02 9.17 5.11
CA VAL A 143 -0.11 8.80 4.25
C VAL A 143 0.13 9.17 2.78
N ILE A 144 1.37 9.04 2.31
CA ILE A 144 1.74 9.32 0.92
C ILE A 144 1.53 8.12 -0.01
N ILE A 145 1.22 6.94 0.54
CA ILE A 145 0.96 5.73 -0.22
C ILE A 145 -0.54 5.45 -0.20
N GLU A 146 -1.12 5.23 -1.35
CA GLU A 146 -2.55 4.89 -1.49
C GLU A 146 -2.76 3.77 -2.49
N LEU A 147 -3.89 3.06 -2.38
CA LEU A 147 -4.29 2.05 -3.34
C LEU A 147 -5.14 2.68 -4.43
N ARG A 148 -4.72 2.53 -5.69
CA ARG A 148 -5.47 2.98 -6.87
C ARG A 148 -5.74 1.86 -7.85
N PRO A 149 -6.84 1.93 -8.61
CA PRO A 149 -7.07 1.00 -9.71
C PRO A 149 -5.88 0.99 -10.68
N LYS A 150 -5.52 -0.19 -11.20
CA LYS A 150 -4.44 -0.30 -12.21
C LYS A 150 -4.78 0.45 -13.51
N GLY A 151 -6.08 0.62 -13.79
CA GLY A 151 -6.56 1.21 -15.03
C GLY A 151 -6.34 0.31 -16.25
N LYS A 152 -6.85 0.72 -17.41
CA LYS A 152 -6.64 0.00 -18.66
C LYS A 152 -5.18 0.07 -19.09
N ASN A 153 -4.55 -1.08 -19.34
CA ASN A 153 -3.13 -1.18 -19.73
C ASN A 153 -2.16 -0.52 -18.74
N ASN A 154 -2.42 -0.63 -17.44
CA ASN A 154 -1.64 -0.02 -16.36
C ASN A 154 -1.51 1.53 -16.49
N ARG A 155 -2.41 2.17 -17.24
CA ARG A 155 -2.40 3.63 -17.40
C ARG A 155 -3.26 4.29 -16.34
N ARG A 156 -2.66 5.18 -15.58
CA ARG A 156 -3.32 6.02 -14.58
C ARG A 156 -2.65 7.38 -14.51
N ILE A 157 -3.44 8.38 -14.19
CA ILE A 157 -2.96 9.75 -13.98
C ILE A 157 -3.28 10.13 -12.53
N PHE A 158 -2.28 10.61 -11.82
CA PHE A 158 -2.43 11.13 -10.46
C PHE A 158 -1.36 12.20 -10.18
N VAL A 159 -1.66 13.05 -9.21
CA VAL A 159 -0.70 14.05 -8.73
C VAL A 159 0.25 13.38 -7.75
N SER A 160 1.55 13.36 -8.05
CA SER A 160 2.61 12.80 -7.19
C SER A 160 2.98 13.76 -6.06
N CYS A 161 1.96 14.30 -5.37
CA CYS A 161 2.16 15.18 -4.22
C CYS A 161 0.93 15.13 -3.33
N VAL A 162 1.15 15.15 -2.01
CA VAL A 162 0.10 15.26 -0.98
C VAL A 162 0.18 16.57 -0.19
N ASN A 163 1.10 17.46 -0.56
CA ASN A 163 1.26 18.76 0.09
C ASN A 163 -0.04 19.55 -0.01
N LYS A 164 -0.46 20.16 1.11
CA LYS A 164 -1.68 20.96 1.23
C LYS A 164 -1.41 22.43 1.47
N ASP A 165 -0.13 22.81 1.56
CA ASP A 165 0.25 24.21 1.72
C ASP A 165 -0.09 24.99 0.44
N LYS A 166 -0.54 26.20 0.64
CA LYS A 166 -0.73 27.14 -0.48
C LYS A 166 0.64 27.64 -0.92
N GLY A 167 0.93 27.46 -2.20
CA GLY A 167 2.13 28.02 -2.82
C GLY A 167 2.09 29.52 -2.94
#